data_5773a3b96513a7ffe9825fe6558c014d
#
_entry.id   5773a3b96513a7ffe9825fe6558c014d
#
_cell.length_a   1.000
_cell.length_b   1.000
_cell.length_c   1.000
_cell.angle_alpha   90.00
_cell.angle_beta   90.00
_cell.angle_gamma   90.00
#
_symmetry.space_group_name_H-M   'P 1'
#
loop_
_entity.id
_entity.type
_entity.pdbx_description
1 polymer ?
#
loop_
_entity_poly.entity_id
_entity_poly.type
_entity_poly.pdbx_seq_one_letter_code
_entity_poly.pdbx_strand_id
1 'polypeptide(L)'
;MKRMVLHIFRSVVTIVVVGTMAMMIFSLREENAKLRKRVAAVPAPAAEKDGVYVLCRFDLKSDADISDYVSKTLSVVPTVRAENGCQMYTLLKDAETDWEKPMRFGERTLWMIEKWDSIEALKAHINAPHMKAFGPTVRPMRSSGTFHVLQEVR
;
A
#
# COMPACT_ATOMS: atom_id res chain seq x y z
N MET A 1 26.10 -15.29 65.65
CA MET A 1 25.74 -16.25 64.58
C MET A 1 24.62 -15.73 63.68
N LYS A 2 23.43 -15.35 64.15
CA LYS A 2 22.28 -14.93 63.31
C LYS A 2 22.58 -13.73 62.39
N ARG A 3 23.31 -12.69 62.84
CA ARG A 3 23.63 -11.49 62.00
C ARG A 3 24.59 -11.80 60.83
N MET A 4 25.55 -12.71 61.04
CA MET A 4 26.52 -13.11 60.00
C MET A 4 25.86 -13.91 58.87
N VAL A 5 24.96 -14.82 59.22
CA VAL A 5 24.17 -15.62 58.24
C VAL A 5 23.27 -14.71 57.37
N LEU A 6 22.67 -13.67 57.95
CA LEU A 6 21.82 -12.73 57.25
C LEU A 6 22.61 -11.87 56.25
N HIS A 7 23.87 -11.47 56.61
CA HIS A 7 24.73 -10.73 55.66
C HIS A 7 25.17 -11.58 54.48
N ILE A 8 25.56 -12.86 54.73
CA ILE A 8 25.94 -13.79 53.65
C ILE A 8 24.75 -14.01 52.70
N PHE A 9 23.53 -14.21 53.24
CA PHE A 9 22.34 -14.43 52.44
C PHE A 9 21.99 -13.22 51.57
N ARG A 10 22.07 -12.01 52.12
CA ARG A 10 21.87 -10.75 51.33
C ARG A 10 22.91 -10.58 50.23
N SER A 11 24.18 -10.89 50.47
CA SER A 11 25.26 -10.80 49.49
C SER A 11 25.06 -11.82 48.35
N VAL A 12 24.70 -13.06 48.66
CA VAL A 12 24.45 -14.10 47.64
C VAL A 12 23.25 -13.74 46.78
N VAL A 13 22.14 -13.31 47.38
CA VAL A 13 20.94 -12.87 46.62
C VAL A 13 21.27 -11.68 45.69
N THR A 14 22.02 -10.70 46.19
CA THR A 14 22.44 -9.54 45.36
C THR A 14 23.32 -9.96 44.17
N ILE A 15 24.28 -10.87 44.38
CA ILE A 15 25.16 -11.36 43.31
C ILE A 15 24.33 -12.12 42.25
N VAL A 16 23.41 -12.97 42.68
CA VAL A 16 22.54 -13.74 41.76
C VAL A 16 21.65 -12.79 40.95
N VAL A 17 21.00 -11.79 41.58
CA VAL A 17 20.15 -10.84 40.90
C VAL A 17 20.94 -9.98 39.91
N VAL A 18 22.12 -9.47 40.30
CA VAL A 18 22.97 -8.68 39.39
C VAL A 18 23.50 -9.56 38.25
N GLY A 19 23.85 -10.80 38.48
CA GLY A 19 24.31 -11.75 37.46
C GLY A 19 23.20 -12.06 36.43
N THR A 20 22.00 -12.36 36.91
CA THR A 20 20.84 -12.61 36.00
C THR A 20 20.44 -11.37 35.19
N MET A 21 20.48 -10.20 35.81
CA MET A 21 20.20 -8.93 35.12
C MET A 21 21.26 -8.60 34.06
N ALA A 22 22.54 -8.86 34.34
CA ALA A 22 23.64 -8.70 33.38
C ALA A 22 23.47 -9.64 32.17
N MET A 23 23.12 -10.92 32.40
CA MET A 23 22.85 -11.88 31.33
C MET A 23 21.64 -11.47 30.48
N MET A 24 20.59 -10.96 31.10
CA MET A 24 19.40 -10.49 30.40
C MET A 24 19.71 -9.26 29.52
N ILE A 25 20.49 -8.30 30.05
CA ILE A 25 20.94 -7.12 29.27
C ILE A 25 21.83 -7.56 28.10
N PHE A 26 22.70 -8.54 28.29
CA PHE A 26 23.57 -9.08 27.23
C PHE A 26 22.71 -9.72 26.11
N SER A 27 21.77 -10.58 26.48
CA SER A 27 20.84 -11.23 25.54
C SER A 27 20.03 -10.20 24.74
N LEU A 28 19.49 -9.18 25.40
CA LEU A 28 18.75 -8.10 24.74
C LEU A 28 19.64 -7.28 23.77
N ARG A 29 20.90 -7.07 24.11
CA ARG A 29 21.87 -6.40 23.22
C ARG A 29 22.17 -7.22 21.97
N GLU A 30 22.36 -8.53 22.10
CA GLU A 30 22.56 -9.42 20.96
C GLU A 30 21.34 -9.45 20.04
N GLU A 31 20.14 -9.54 20.61
CA GLU A 31 18.89 -9.54 19.85
C GLU A 31 18.69 -8.22 19.11
N ASN A 32 18.93 -7.10 19.77
CA ASN A 32 18.92 -5.78 19.14
C ASN A 32 19.98 -5.66 18.02
N ALA A 33 21.15 -6.21 18.19
CA ALA A 33 22.17 -6.21 17.14
C ALA A 33 21.76 -7.05 15.93
N LYS A 34 21.11 -8.21 16.15
CA LYS A 34 20.52 -9.02 15.07
C LYS A 34 19.41 -8.28 14.34
N LEU A 35 18.51 -7.62 15.09
CA LEU A 35 17.44 -6.81 14.52
C LEU A 35 17.99 -5.65 13.68
N ARG A 36 18.98 -4.92 14.18
CA ARG A 36 19.63 -3.84 13.44
C ARG A 36 20.28 -4.34 12.14
N LYS A 37 20.94 -5.50 12.16
CA LYS A 37 21.48 -6.11 10.93
C LYS A 37 20.39 -6.51 9.96
N ARG A 38 19.25 -7.03 10.44
CA ARG A 38 18.11 -7.38 9.59
C ARG A 38 17.47 -6.14 8.97
N VAL A 39 17.31 -5.07 9.74
CA VAL A 39 16.80 -3.78 9.24
C VAL A 39 17.76 -3.16 8.23
N ALA A 40 19.08 -3.20 8.49
CA ALA A 40 20.09 -2.70 7.56
C ALA A 40 20.21 -3.54 6.26
N ALA A 41 19.80 -4.80 6.30
CA ALA A 41 19.77 -5.68 5.14
C ALA A 41 18.49 -5.53 4.30
N VAL A 42 17.49 -4.80 4.78
CA VAL A 42 16.36 -4.40 3.94
C VAL A 42 16.89 -3.40 2.92
N PRO A 43 16.85 -3.71 1.62
CA PRO A 43 17.27 -2.75 0.62
C PRO A 43 16.47 -1.46 0.84
N ALA A 44 17.18 -0.32 0.83
CA ALA A 44 16.51 0.97 0.82
C ALA A 44 15.46 0.93 -0.30
N PRO A 45 14.23 1.44 -0.07
CA PRO A 45 13.26 1.54 -1.13
C PRO A 45 13.98 2.19 -2.33
N ALA A 46 13.94 1.50 -3.48
CA ALA A 46 14.55 2.02 -4.71
C ALA A 46 14.12 3.48 -4.82
N ALA A 47 15.07 4.38 -5.08
CA ALA A 47 14.77 5.80 -5.20
C ALA A 47 13.52 5.92 -6.08
N GLU A 48 12.45 6.44 -5.48
CA GLU A 48 11.14 6.48 -6.12
C GLU A 48 11.32 7.30 -7.39
N LYS A 49 11.24 6.66 -8.54
CA LYS A 49 11.31 7.36 -9.83
C LYS A 49 10.22 8.42 -9.79
N ASP A 50 10.49 9.59 -10.34
CA ASP A 50 9.53 10.67 -10.50
C ASP A 50 8.36 10.21 -11.39
N GLY A 51 7.57 9.30 -10.84
CA GLY A 51 6.42 8.70 -11.48
C GLY A 51 5.26 9.67 -11.56
N VAL A 52 4.26 9.31 -12.34
CA VAL A 52 3.02 10.06 -12.45
C VAL A 52 1.87 9.24 -11.87
N TYR A 53 0.98 9.95 -11.23
CA TYR A 53 -0.30 9.42 -10.77
C TYR A 53 -1.38 9.77 -11.78
N VAL A 54 -2.32 8.86 -11.96
CA VAL A 54 -3.52 9.11 -12.74
C VAL A 54 -4.73 8.95 -11.85
N LEU A 55 -5.63 9.92 -11.94
CA LEU A 55 -6.89 9.88 -11.24
C LEU A 55 -8.01 10.01 -12.29
N CYS A 56 -8.75 8.92 -12.48
CA CYS A 56 -9.90 8.90 -13.34
C CYS A 56 -11.18 8.79 -12.51
N ARG A 57 -12.17 9.61 -12.81
CA ARG A 57 -13.53 9.46 -12.31
C ARG A 57 -14.42 9.00 -13.44
N PHE A 58 -15.29 8.04 -13.17
CA PHE A 58 -16.28 7.53 -14.11
C PHE A 58 -17.66 7.54 -13.45
N ASP A 59 -18.56 8.34 -13.98
CA ASP A 59 -19.95 8.32 -13.59
C ASP A 59 -20.74 7.46 -14.60
N LEU A 60 -21.42 6.44 -14.10
CA LEU A 60 -22.19 5.52 -14.93
C LEU A 60 -23.57 6.06 -15.21
N LYS A 61 -24.13 5.76 -16.40
CA LYS A 61 -25.50 6.05 -16.76
C LYS A 61 -26.48 5.33 -15.83
N SER A 62 -27.68 5.86 -15.68
CA SER A 62 -28.72 5.30 -14.82
C SER A 62 -29.16 3.88 -15.23
N ASP A 63 -29.11 3.58 -16.52
CA ASP A 63 -29.46 2.30 -17.13
C ASP A 63 -28.28 1.32 -17.26
N ALA A 64 -27.05 1.77 -16.97
CA ALA A 64 -25.88 0.92 -17.04
C ALA A 64 -25.85 -0.11 -15.90
N ASP A 65 -25.50 -1.34 -16.22
CA ASP A 65 -25.24 -2.38 -15.24
C ASP A 65 -23.87 -2.14 -14.59
N ILE A 66 -23.88 -1.80 -13.30
CA ILE A 66 -22.67 -1.53 -12.51
C ILE A 66 -21.81 -2.79 -12.40
N SER A 67 -22.44 -3.95 -12.19
CA SER A 67 -21.75 -5.23 -12.05
C SER A 67 -21.02 -5.61 -13.33
N ASP A 68 -21.66 -5.44 -14.48
CA ASP A 68 -21.05 -5.68 -15.80
C ASP A 68 -19.88 -4.71 -16.04
N TYR A 69 -20.06 -3.41 -15.73
CA TYR A 69 -18.98 -2.43 -15.84
C TYR A 69 -17.76 -2.82 -14.98
N VAL A 70 -18.00 -3.15 -13.72
CA VAL A 70 -16.94 -3.57 -12.77
C VAL A 70 -16.25 -4.84 -13.27
N SER A 71 -17.02 -5.85 -13.68
CA SER A 71 -16.48 -7.13 -14.20
C SER A 71 -15.58 -6.90 -15.42
N LYS A 72 -16.04 -6.14 -16.41
CA LYS A 72 -15.24 -5.78 -17.59
C LYS A 72 -13.97 -5.02 -17.21
N THR A 73 -14.07 -4.07 -16.29
CA THR A 73 -12.91 -3.28 -15.85
C THR A 73 -11.90 -4.15 -15.09
N LEU A 74 -12.36 -5.01 -14.20
CA LEU A 74 -11.48 -5.91 -13.45
C LEU A 74 -10.81 -6.96 -14.35
N SER A 75 -11.43 -7.36 -15.45
CA SER A 75 -10.85 -8.34 -16.38
C SER A 75 -9.57 -7.85 -17.06
N VAL A 76 -9.39 -6.54 -17.25
CA VAL A 76 -8.19 -5.97 -17.88
C VAL A 76 -7.07 -5.68 -16.88
N VAL A 77 -7.39 -5.60 -15.58
CA VAL A 77 -6.44 -5.22 -14.51
C VAL A 77 -5.17 -6.09 -14.49
N PRO A 78 -5.22 -7.43 -14.56
CA PRO A 78 -4.00 -8.24 -14.54
C PRO A 78 -3.06 -7.92 -15.71
N THR A 79 -3.62 -7.70 -16.90
CA THR A 79 -2.85 -7.35 -18.10
C THR A 79 -2.18 -6.00 -17.94
N VAL A 80 -2.90 -4.99 -17.44
CA VAL A 80 -2.36 -3.66 -17.20
C VAL A 80 -1.26 -3.67 -16.15
N ARG A 81 -1.47 -4.40 -15.05
CA ARG A 81 -0.46 -4.52 -13.98
C ARG A 81 0.83 -5.21 -14.44
N ALA A 82 0.79 -5.97 -15.52
CA ALA A 82 1.95 -6.60 -16.12
C ALA A 82 2.69 -5.70 -17.13
N GLU A 83 2.15 -4.51 -17.43
CA GLU A 83 2.78 -3.56 -18.33
C GLU A 83 4.06 -2.97 -17.72
N ASN A 84 5.03 -2.70 -18.56
CA ASN A 84 6.27 -2.05 -18.13
C ASN A 84 6.01 -0.65 -17.60
N GLY A 85 6.44 -0.39 -16.36
CA GLY A 85 6.26 0.90 -15.70
C GLY A 85 4.93 1.06 -14.96
N CYS A 86 4.04 0.09 -14.97
CA CYS A 86 2.84 0.10 -14.13
C CYS A 86 3.19 -0.23 -12.68
N GLN A 87 3.01 0.71 -11.78
CA GLN A 87 3.21 0.52 -10.33
C GLN A 87 1.88 0.27 -9.59
N MET A 88 0.79 0.87 -10.09
CA MET A 88 -0.55 0.73 -9.53
C MET A 88 -1.60 0.86 -10.64
N TYR A 89 -2.62 0.03 -10.57
CA TYR A 89 -3.82 0.14 -11.38
C TYR A 89 -4.98 -0.44 -10.58
N THR A 90 -5.85 0.42 -10.03
CA THR A 90 -6.83 -0.01 -9.02
C THR A 90 -8.16 0.71 -9.20
N LEU A 91 -9.22 -0.08 -9.38
CA LEU A 91 -10.59 0.42 -9.41
C LEU A 91 -11.12 0.54 -7.98
N LEU A 92 -11.72 1.69 -7.66
CA LEU A 92 -12.26 2.01 -6.35
C LEU A 92 -13.72 2.47 -6.44
N LYS A 93 -14.45 2.25 -5.37
CA LYS A 93 -15.80 2.80 -5.09
C LYS A 93 -15.81 3.40 -3.69
N ASP A 94 -16.88 4.07 -3.33
CA ASP A 94 -17.11 4.50 -1.96
C ASP A 94 -17.01 3.32 -0.99
N ALA A 95 -16.29 3.52 0.11
CA ALA A 95 -16.18 2.51 1.17
C ALA A 95 -17.51 2.35 1.91
N GLU A 96 -17.85 1.12 2.23
CA GLU A 96 -18.94 0.80 3.13
C GLU A 96 -18.48 1.09 4.56
N THR A 97 -19.06 2.11 5.20
CA THR A 97 -18.71 2.55 6.56
C THR A 97 -19.91 3.23 7.21
N ASP A 98 -19.99 3.11 8.52
CA ASP A 98 -20.93 3.83 9.41
C ASP A 98 -20.41 5.23 9.80
N TRP A 99 -19.19 5.56 9.40
CA TRP A 99 -18.63 6.88 9.64
C TRP A 99 -19.30 7.94 8.75
N GLU A 100 -19.94 8.93 9.35
CA GLU A 100 -20.77 9.94 8.68
C GLU A 100 -19.95 11.08 8.02
N LYS A 101 -18.68 11.30 8.44
CA LYS A 101 -17.86 12.40 7.94
C LYS A 101 -17.50 12.33 6.46
N PRO A 102 -17.16 11.15 5.87
CA PRO A 102 -16.81 11.11 4.45
C PRO A 102 -17.96 11.51 3.56
N MET A 103 -17.70 12.43 2.65
CA MET A 103 -18.61 12.68 1.54
C MET A 103 -18.61 11.48 0.59
N ARG A 104 -19.77 11.09 0.09
CA ARG A 104 -19.91 9.96 -0.83
C ARG A 104 -20.20 10.47 -2.22
N PHE A 105 -19.59 9.81 -3.21
CA PHE A 105 -19.86 10.08 -4.62
C PHE A 105 -21.11 9.34 -5.11
N GLY A 106 -21.50 8.25 -4.44
CA GLY A 106 -22.62 7.39 -4.75
C GLY A 106 -22.25 6.15 -5.55
N GLU A 107 -23.17 5.19 -5.57
CA GLU A 107 -22.93 3.84 -6.09
C GLU A 107 -22.54 3.80 -7.57
N ARG A 108 -22.92 4.83 -8.33
CA ARG A 108 -22.66 4.91 -9.78
C ARG A 108 -21.39 5.67 -10.14
N THR A 109 -20.61 6.11 -9.13
CA THR A 109 -19.32 6.75 -9.34
C THR A 109 -18.20 5.79 -8.97
N LEU A 110 -17.31 5.54 -9.93
CA LEU A 110 -16.12 4.71 -9.75
C LEU A 110 -14.87 5.53 -10.05
N TRP A 111 -13.80 5.17 -9.39
CA TRP A 111 -12.50 5.80 -9.54
C TRP A 111 -11.48 4.79 -10.01
N MET A 112 -10.65 5.15 -10.98
CA MET A 112 -9.41 4.42 -11.27
C MET A 112 -8.25 5.27 -10.78
N ILE A 113 -7.42 4.68 -9.91
CA ILE A 113 -6.16 5.26 -9.49
C ILE A 113 -5.04 4.44 -10.10
N GLU A 114 -4.12 5.14 -10.76
CA GLU A 114 -2.98 4.53 -11.42
C GLU A 114 -1.70 5.23 -10.97
N LYS A 115 -0.58 4.49 -10.96
CA LYS A 115 0.76 5.04 -10.80
C LYS A 115 1.66 4.42 -11.85
N TRP A 116 2.41 5.25 -12.54
CA TRP A 116 3.30 4.85 -13.63
C TRP A 116 4.70 5.40 -13.39
N ASP A 117 5.73 4.66 -13.82
CA ASP A 117 7.12 5.07 -13.71
C ASP A 117 7.41 6.39 -14.46
N SER A 118 6.65 6.70 -15.52
CA SER A 118 6.83 7.89 -16.34
C SER A 118 5.58 8.21 -17.18
N ILE A 119 5.55 9.39 -17.75
CA ILE A 119 4.55 9.80 -18.76
C ILE A 119 4.63 8.90 -20.00
N GLU A 120 5.82 8.46 -20.38
CA GLU A 120 6.02 7.58 -21.54
C GLU A 120 5.39 6.21 -21.32
N ALA A 121 5.53 5.64 -20.13
CA ALA A 121 4.87 4.39 -19.75
C ALA A 121 3.34 4.55 -19.80
N LEU A 122 2.81 5.64 -19.25
CA LEU A 122 1.36 5.95 -19.32
C LEU A 122 0.88 6.09 -20.78
N LYS A 123 1.63 6.77 -21.64
CA LYS A 123 1.30 6.90 -23.07
C LYS A 123 1.30 5.54 -23.77
N ALA A 124 2.25 4.67 -23.43
CA ALA A 124 2.32 3.31 -23.98
C ALA A 124 1.08 2.51 -23.56
N HIS A 125 0.67 2.59 -22.28
CA HIS A 125 -0.54 1.98 -21.76
C HIS A 125 -1.79 2.42 -22.52
N ILE A 126 -2.02 3.73 -22.65
CA ILE A 126 -3.20 4.26 -23.35
C ILE A 126 -3.29 3.75 -24.80
N ASN A 127 -2.13 3.54 -25.43
CA ASN A 127 -2.02 3.08 -26.81
C ASN A 127 -1.97 1.56 -26.96
N ALA A 128 -1.91 0.81 -25.86
CA ALA A 128 -1.82 -0.66 -25.87
C ALA A 128 -3.03 -1.29 -26.59
N PRO A 129 -2.85 -2.38 -27.34
CA PRO A 129 -3.92 -3.04 -28.08
C PRO A 129 -5.09 -3.46 -27.18
N HIS A 130 -4.82 -3.96 -25.98
CA HIS A 130 -5.86 -4.38 -25.04
C HIS A 130 -6.66 -3.18 -24.50
N MET A 131 -6.06 -2.00 -24.33
CA MET A 131 -6.78 -0.78 -23.93
C MET A 131 -7.64 -0.24 -25.06
N LYS A 132 -7.17 -0.32 -26.31
CA LYS A 132 -7.96 0.03 -27.49
C LYS A 132 -9.17 -0.90 -27.69
N ALA A 133 -9.02 -2.19 -27.34
CA ALA A 133 -10.12 -3.14 -27.37
C ALA A 133 -11.09 -2.95 -26.17
N PHE A 134 -10.56 -2.68 -24.97
CA PHE A 134 -11.34 -2.50 -23.75
C PHE A 134 -12.19 -1.23 -23.76
N GLY A 135 -11.62 -0.08 -24.15
CA GLY A 135 -12.28 1.22 -24.09
C GLY A 135 -13.67 1.24 -24.71
N PRO A 136 -13.89 0.74 -25.93
CA PRO A 136 -15.22 0.67 -26.56
C PRO A 136 -16.25 -0.16 -25.79
N THR A 137 -15.84 -1.13 -24.98
CA THR A 137 -16.77 -2.00 -24.24
C THR A 137 -17.39 -1.32 -23.02
N VAL A 138 -16.71 -0.33 -22.43
CA VAL A 138 -17.13 0.33 -21.18
C VAL A 138 -17.53 1.79 -21.39
N ARG A 139 -17.01 2.46 -22.42
CA ARG A 139 -17.32 3.87 -22.70
C ARG A 139 -18.80 4.16 -22.88
N PRO A 140 -19.59 3.33 -23.57
CA PRO A 140 -21.04 3.55 -23.74
C PRO A 140 -21.82 3.52 -22.42
N MET A 141 -21.29 2.88 -21.38
CA MET A 141 -21.92 2.75 -20.07
C MET A 141 -21.73 3.99 -19.18
N ARG A 142 -20.83 4.92 -19.57
CA ARG A 142 -20.52 6.13 -18.82
C ARG A 142 -21.39 7.30 -19.25
N SER A 143 -21.88 8.07 -18.27
CA SER A 143 -22.48 9.40 -18.51
C SER A 143 -21.40 10.47 -18.57
N SER A 144 -20.34 10.31 -17.76
CA SER A 144 -19.17 11.20 -17.77
C SER A 144 -17.89 10.45 -17.43
N GLY A 145 -16.75 11.08 -17.69
CA GLY A 145 -15.45 10.61 -17.26
C GLY A 145 -14.42 11.73 -17.27
N THR A 146 -13.60 11.81 -16.23
CA THR A 146 -12.45 12.71 -16.15
C THR A 146 -11.16 11.92 -16.08
N PHE A 147 -10.07 12.54 -16.52
CA PHE A 147 -8.74 11.94 -16.54
C PHE A 147 -7.72 13.02 -16.16
N HIS A 148 -7.05 12.83 -15.03
CA HIS A 148 -6.07 13.75 -14.49
C HIS A 148 -4.73 13.06 -14.34
N VAL A 149 -3.67 13.72 -14.80
CA VAL A 149 -2.29 13.27 -14.58
C VAL A 149 -1.66 14.21 -13.56
N LEU A 150 -1.15 13.64 -12.49
CA LEU A 150 -0.68 14.35 -11.31
C LEU A 150 0.76 13.95 -11.01
N GLN A 151 1.50 14.87 -10.40
CA GLN A 151 2.84 14.62 -9.87
C GLN A 151 2.87 14.97 -8.39
N GLU A 152 3.76 14.33 -7.66
CA GLU A 152 4.00 14.66 -6.26
C GLU A 152 4.59 16.06 -6.13
N VAL A 153 4.02 16.85 -5.21
CA VAL A 153 4.59 18.17 -4.85
C VAL A 153 5.71 17.93 -3.84
N ARG A 154 6.90 18.42 -4.14
CA ARG A 154 8.11 18.33 -3.29
C ARG A 154 8.59 19.68 -2.86
#